data_aa04c6debd0e5f94e9243c7073a6d229
#
_entry.id   aa04c6debd0e5f94e9243c7073a6d229
#
_cell.length_a   1.000
_cell.length_b   1.000
_cell.length_c   1.000
_cell.angle_alpha   90.00
_cell.angle_beta   90.00
_cell.angle_gamma   90.00
#
_symmetry.space_group_name_H-M   'P 1'
#
loop_
_entity.id
_entity.type
_entity.pdbx_description
1 polymer ?
#
loop_
_entity_poly.entity_id
_entity_poly.type
_entity_poly.pdbx_seq_one_letter_code
_entity_poly.pdbx_strand_id
1 'polypeptide(L)'
;KPTVDTRREPLTDINETEDQIAITVELPGVNKEDIDINVMEDKVEVNVKTESRKYFKSIDLKSLVETESSKATYTNGILDLVLKKKESDKPKGTKVKVD
;
A
#
# COMPACT_ATOMS: atom_id res chain seq x y z
N LYS A 1 10.30 11.97 -32.45
CA LYS A 1 11.13 11.89 -31.27
C LYS A 1 10.40 11.20 -30.12
N PRO A 2 10.92 10.12 -29.59
CA PRO A 2 10.26 9.47 -28.47
C PRO A 2 10.29 10.38 -27.25
N THR A 3 9.14 10.55 -26.65
CA THR A 3 9.05 11.25 -25.39
C THR A 3 9.39 10.28 -24.27
N VAL A 4 10.46 10.58 -23.55
CA VAL A 4 10.77 9.79 -22.36
C VAL A 4 9.78 10.16 -21.32
N ASP A 5 8.96 9.20 -20.93
CA ASP A 5 8.06 9.39 -19.82
C ASP A 5 8.88 9.38 -18.54
N THR A 6 9.03 10.55 -17.93
CA THR A 6 9.77 10.68 -16.67
C THR A 6 8.94 10.26 -15.47
N ARG A 7 7.66 9.96 -15.68
CA ARG A 7 6.80 9.48 -14.61
C ARG A 7 6.81 7.98 -14.58
N ARG A 8 7.87 7.42 -14.04
CA ARG A 8 7.90 5.99 -13.78
C ARG A 8 6.92 5.67 -12.66
N GLU A 9 6.08 4.70 -12.90
CA GLU A 9 5.36 4.10 -11.80
C GLU A 9 6.38 3.38 -10.92
N PRO A 10 6.44 3.70 -9.63
CA PRO A 10 7.28 2.94 -8.71
C PRO A 10 6.85 1.49 -8.66
N LEU A 11 7.79 0.62 -8.42
CA LEU A 11 7.49 -0.77 -8.20
C LEU A 11 6.68 -0.89 -6.91
N THR A 12 5.56 -1.57 -7.02
CA THR A 12 4.66 -1.79 -5.88
C THR A 12 4.51 -3.28 -5.69
N ASP A 13 4.71 -3.72 -4.47
CA ASP A 13 4.54 -5.11 -4.08
C ASP A 13 3.48 -5.20 -2.99
N ILE A 14 2.55 -6.14 -3.14
CA ILE A 14 1.47 -6.33 -2.18
C ILE A 14 1.56 -7.75 -1.67
N ASN A 15 1.69 -7.88 -0.36
CA ASN A 15 1.73 -9.17 0.30
C ASN A 15 0.56 -9.26 1.27
N GLU A 16 -0.31 -10.23 1.02
CA GLU A 16 -1.51 -10.41 1.81
C GLU A 16 -1.41 -11.69 2.62
N THR A 17 -1.69 -11.59 3.92
CA THR A 17 -1.83 -12.72 4.82
C THR A 17 -3.28 -12.83 5.26
N GLU A 18 -3.60 -13.78 6.14
CA GLU A 18 -4.95 -13.91 6.68
C GLU A 18 -5.39 -12.69 7.46
N ASP A 19 -4.44 -12.00 8.10
CA ASP A 19 -4.75 -10.94 9.05
C ASP A 19 -4.44 -9.54 8.53
N GLN A 20 -3.55 -9.42 7.55
CA GLN A 20 -3.06 -8.11 7.15
C GLN A 20 -2.68 -8.03 5.68
N ILE A 21 -2.55 -6.81 5.22
CA ILE A 21 -2.04 -6.49 3.90
C ILE A 21 -0.81 -5.62 4.09
N ALA A 22 0.31 -6.03 3.52
CA ALA A 22 1.54 -5.26 3.52
C ALA A 22 1.83 -4.76 2.11
N ILE A 23 2.04 -3.48 1.99
CA ILE A 23 2.31 -2.84 0.69
C ILE A 23 3.67 -2.20 0.75
N THR A 24 4.52 -2.51 -0.22
CA THR A 24 5.86 -1.95 -0.34
C THR A 24 5.92 -1.18 -1.63
N VAL A 25 6.32 0.09 -1.56
CA VAL A 25 6.43 0.96 -2.73
C VAL A 25 7.83 1.54 -2.78
N GLU A 26 8.50 1.38 -3.92
CA GLU A 26 9.82 1.99 -4.11
C GLU A 26 9.63 3.45 -4.52
N LEU A 27 10.09 4.36 -3.67
CA LEU A 27 10.00 5.81 -3.89
C LEU A 27 11.38 6.45 -3.66
N PRO A 28 12.38 6.10 -4.48
CA PRO A 28 13.73 6.65 -4.26
C PRO A 28 13.77 8.16 -4.50
N GLY A 29 14.57 8.83 -3.69
CA GLY A 29 14.88 10.24 -3.93
C GLY A 29 13.80 11.23 -3.53
N VAL A 30 12.88 10.84 -2.66
CA VAL A 30 11.88 11.77 -2.12
C VAL A 30 12.05 11.89 -0.61
N ASN A 31 11.56 12.97 -0.05
CA ASN A 31 11.53 13.15 1.40
C ASN A 31 10.21 12.60 1.91
N LYS A 32 10.23 12.04 3.10
CA LYS A 32 9.00 11.48 3.67
C LYS A 32 7.89 12.53 3.82
N GLU A 33 8.27 13.79 3.99
CA GLU A 33 7.32 14.91 4.08
C GLU A 33 6.56 15.14 2.77
N ASP A 34 7.09 14.65 1.66
CA ASP A 34 6.47 14.77 0.33
C ASP A 34 5.52 13.63 0.03
N ILE A 35 5.43 12.65 0.92
CA ILE A 35 4.60 11.47 0.74
C ILE A 35 3.30 11.66 1.50
N ASP A 36 2.19 11.55 0.79
CA ASP A 36 0.86 11.66 1.36
C ASP A 36 0.11 10.37 1.10
N ILE A 37 -0.36 9.73 2.14
CA ILE A 37 -1.03 8.44 2.05
C ILE A 37 -2.44 8.58 2.59
N ASN A 38 -3.41 8.17 1.80
CA ASN A 38 -4.80 8.13 2.21
C ASN A 38 -5.29 6.69 2.16
N VAL A 39 -5.70 6.17 3.30
CA VAL A 39 -6.19 4.80 3.42
C VAL A 39 -7.69 4.81 3.55
N MET A 40 -8.35 4.13 2.62
CA MET A 40 -9.78 3.87 2.68
C MET A 40 -9.98 2.37 2.92
N GLU A 41 -11.19 1.97 3.29
CA GLU A 41 -11.42 0.57 3.63
C GLU A 41 -11.10 -0.40 2.49
N ASP A 42 -11.24 0.04 1.26
CA ASP A 42 -11.08 -0.81 0.07
C ASP A 42 -9.93 -0.38 -0.85
N LYS A 43 -9.20 0.66 -0.49
CA LYS A 43 -8.09 1.11 -1.33
C LYS A 43 -7.13 2.02 -0.57
N VAL A 44 -5.94 2.16 -1.14
CA VAL A 44 -4.92 3.07 -0.63
C VAL A 44 -4.51 4.00 -1.76
N GLU A 45 -4.42 5.28 -1.48
CA GLU A 45 -3.91 6.26 -2.41
C GLU A 45 -2.58 6.77 -1.90
N VAL A 46 -1.56 6.71 -2.74
CA VAL A 46 -0.23 7.23 -2.46
C VAL A 46 0.02 8.40 -3.40
N ASN A 47 0.24 9.56 -2.82
CA ASN A 47 0.50 10.77 -3.57
C ASN A 47 1.86 11.34 -3.15
N VAL A 48 2.73 11.58 -4.11
CA VAL A 48 4.03 12.18 -3.87
C VAL A 48 4.13 13.43 -4.73
N LYS A 49 4.46 14.53 -4.10
CA LYS A 49 4.62 15.80 -4.79
C LYS A 49 5.91 16.46 -4.37
N THR A 50 6.83 16.59 -5.30
CA THR A 50 8.06 17.33 -5.11
C THR A 50 8.11 18.44 -6.17
N GLU A 51 9.13 19.30 -6.09
CA GLU A 51 9.31 20.34 -7.10
C GLU A 51 9.46 19.80 -8.52
N SER A 52 10.10 18.63 -8.64
CA SER A 52 10.43 18.05 -9.93
C SER A 52 9.58 16.85 -10.31
N ARG A 53 8.76 16.33 -9.39
CA ARG A 53 7.98 15.10 -9.62
C ARG A 53 6.61 15.19 -9.01
N LYS A 54 5.67 14.58 -9.72
CA LYS A 54 4.36 14.27 -9.17
C LYS A 54 4.10 12.81 -9.45
N TYR A 55 3.66 12.09 -8.43
CA TYR A 55 3.33 10.69 -8.57
C TYR A 55 2.04 10.41 -7.80
N PHE A 56 1.16 9.69 -8.43
CA PHE A 56 -0.08 9.26 -7.78
C PHE A 56 -0.35 7.81 -8.14
N LYS A 57 -0.64 7.02 -7.12
CA LYS A 57 -1.02 5.63 -7.30
C LYS A 57 -2.22 5.31 -6.42
N SER A 58 -3.24 4.72 -7.02
CA SER A 58 -4.37 4.16 -6.29
C SER A 58 -4.22 2.64 -6.32
N ILE A 59 -4.27 2.03 -5.16
CA ILE A 59 -4.10 0.59 -5.00
C ILE A 59 -5.41 0.02 -4.45
N ASP A 60 -6.08 -0.78 -5.26
CA ASP A 60 -7.31 -1.44 -4.83
C ASP A 60 -6.96 -2.62 -3.94
N LEU A 61 -7.70 -2.77 -2.86
CA LEU A 61 -7.51 -3.85 -1.90
C LEU A 61 -8.58 -4.91 -2.13
N LYS A 62 -8.17 -6.16 -2.03
CA LYS A 62 -9.10 -7.29 -2.19
C LYS A 62 -9.92 -7.55 -0.95
N SER A 63 -9.48 -7.03 0.19
CA SER A 63 -10.14 -7.20 1.48
C SER A 63 -10.32 -5.85 2.13
N LEU A 64 -11.38 -5.71 2.90
CA LEU A 64 -11.59 -4.48 3.66
C LEU A 64 -10.60 -4.41 4.83
N VAL A 65 -10.11 -3.22 5.10
CA VAL A 65 -9.12 -3.01 6.14
C VAL A 65 -9.63 -2.04 7.21
N GLU A 66 -9.04 -2.16 8.40
CA GLU A 66 -9.23 -1.21 9.48
C GLU A 66 -8.34 -0.01 9.20
N THR A 67 -8.90 1.07 8.75
CA THR A 67 -8.12 2.24 8.31
C THR A 67 -7.25 2.82 9.42
N GLU A 68 -7.72 2.77 10.66
CA GLU A 68 -6.98 3.29 11.80
C GLU A 68 -5.81 2.41 12.22
N SER A 69 -5.74 1.17 11.71
CA SER A 69 -4.63 0.27 12.00
C SER A 69 -3.40 0.56 11.15
N SER A 70 -3.51 1.47 10.20
CA SER A 70 -2.46 1.73 9.21
C SER A 70 -1.18 2.20 9.86
N LYS A 71 -0.08 1.57 9.47
CA LYS A 71 1.26 1.97 9.88
C LYS A 71 2.13 2.09 8.64
N ALA A 72 2.84 3.19 8.54
CA ALA A 72 3.70 3.44 7.39
C ALA A 72 5.09 3.84 7.86
N THR A 73 6.10 3.33 7.18
CA THR A 73 7.48 3.75 7.38
C THR A 73 8.09 4.04 6.01
N TYR A 74 9.02 4.98 5.99
CA TYR A 74 9.78 5.28 4.79
C TYR A 74 11.26 5.28 5.15
N THR A 75 12.00 4.34 4.58
CA THR A 75 13.40 4.14 4.90
C THR A 75 14.15 3.74 3.64
N ASN A 76 15.26 4.41 3.38
CA ASN A 76 16.13 4.07 2.23
C ASN A 76 15.37 3.99 0.89
N GLY A 77 14.46 4.93 0.68
CA GLY A 77 13.70 4.97 -0.56
C GLY A 77 12.55 3.97 -0.65
N ILE A 78 12.25 3.27 0.44
CA ILE A 78 11.19 2.25 0.47
C ILE A 78 10.10 2.69 1.42
N LEU A 79 8.90 2.77 0.90
CA LEU A 79 7.70 2.99 1.69
C LEU A 79 7.08 1.63 2.02
N ASP A 80 6.93 1.35 3.29
CA ASP A 80 6.24 0.15 3.77
C ASP A 80 4.97 0.56 4.49
N LEU A 81 3.86 -0.04 4.11
CA LEU A 81 2.55 0.21 4.69
C LEU A 81 1.93 -1.11 5.11
N VAL A 82 1.47 -1.17 6.35
CA VAL A 82 0.81 -2.37 6.89
C VAL A 82 -0.58 -2.01 7.38
N LEU A 83 -1.54 -2.79 6.95
CA LEU A 83 -2.96 -2.60 7.24
C LEU A 83 -3.53 -3.91 7.79
N LYS A 84 -4.31 -3.83 8.86
CA LYS A 84 -5.02 -5.00 9.37
C LYS A 84 -6.34 -5.16 8.62
N LYS A 85 -6.66 -6.39 8.28
CA LYS A 85 -7.95 -6.69 7.68
C LYS A 85 -9.06 -6.56 8.72
N LYS A 86 -10.24 -6.16 8.27
CA LYS A 86 -11.42 -6.22 9.12
C LYS A 86 -11.74 -7.66 9.46
N GLU A 87 -12.28 -7.88 10.65
CA GLU A 87 -12.67 -9.23 11.08
C GLU A 87 -13.60 -9.91 10.08
N SER A 88 -14.51 -9.13 9.49
CA SER A 88 -15.47 -9.64 8.52
C SER A 88 -14.79 -10.16 7.25
N ASP A 89 -13.57 -9.73 6.96
CA ASP A 89 -12.83 -10.10 5.75
C ASP A 89 -11.72 -11.09 5.99
N LYS A 90 -11.58 -11.57 7.24
CA LYS A 90 -10.64 -12.65 7.52
C LYS A 90 -11.26 -13.97 7.10
N PRO A 91 -10.44 -14.91 6.61
CA PRO A 91 -10.94 -16.24 6.26
C PRO A 91 -11.67 -16.89 7.43
N LYS A 92 -12.86 -17.41 7.16
CA LYS A 92 -13.64 -18.13 8.17
C LYS A 92 -13.65 -19.59 7.77
N GLY A 93 -12.97 -20.39 8.55
CA GLY A 93 -12.95 -21.82 8.34
C GLY A 93 -13.64 -22.52 9.47
N THR A 94 -14.17 -23.71 9.18
CA THR A 94 -14.68 -24.61 10.20
C THR A 94 -13.71 -25.76 10.32
N LYS A 95 -13.26 -26.01 11.54
CA LYS A 95 -12.41 -27.17 11.78
C LYS A 95 -13.26 -28.43 11.73
N VAL A 96 -12.80 -29.39 10.97
CA VAL A 96 -13.48 -30.68 10.82
C VAL A 96 -12.67 -31.74 11.56
N LYS A 97 -13.33 -32.45 12.43
CA LYS A 97 -12.72 -33.56 13.16
C LYS A 97 -12.59 -34.75 12.25
N VAL A 98 -11.42 -35.36 12.25
CA VAL A 98 -11.19 -36.60 11.50
C VAL A 98 -11.46 -37.77 12.45
N ASP A 99 -12.40 -38.61 12.04
CA ASP A 99 -12.72 -39.85 12.79
C ASP A 99 -11.82 -40.98 12.37
#